data_f04bafb07d96d94e4e0b2b9caf064e3e
#
_entry.id   f04bafb07d96d94e4e0b2b9caf064e3e
#
_cell.length_a   1.000
_cell.length_b   1.000
_cell.length_c   1.000
_cell.angle_alpha   90.00
_cell.angle_beta   90.00
_cell.angle_gamma   90.00
#
_symmetry.space_group_name_H-M   'P 1'
#
loop_
_entity.id
_entity.type
_entity.pdbx_description
1 polymer ?
#
loop_
_entity_poly.entity_id
_entity_poly.type
_entity_poly.pdbx_seq_one_letter_code
_entity_poly.pdbx_strand_id
1 'polypeptide(L)'
;MLCGIALEGLARSLKGFTLTPGADFEVVTLSFSPVEKPSLARDKKTNLVEFYGRKAEGEAGWHFLTGDESQIRRVTEAAGFKYRWDELQKQYAHATGVVLVTPEGVISRYFFGVEYAPKELRLGLSEASEGKVGGVTAQLLLLCFQYNPALGKYTATTMTILRIAGALLVLGFGAFLAVILRRERRGR
;
A
#
# COMPACT_ATOMS: atom_id res chain seq x y z
N MET A 1 -15.95 0.26 5.38
CA MET A 1 -16.23 1.48 4.58
C MET A 1 -15.01 1.94 3.76
N LEU A 2 -13.80 2.08 4.34
CA LEU A 2 -12.58 2.47 3.59
C LEU A 2 -12.19 1.48 2.48
N CYS A 3 -12.41 0.18 2.67
CA CYS A 3 -12.12 -0.84 1.65
C CYS A 3 -12.94 -0.63 0.36
N GLY A 4 -14.20 -0.19 0.46
CA GLY A 4 -15.01 0.17 -0.71
C GLY A 4 -14.41 1.33 -1.49
N ILE A 5 -13.96 2.38 -0.80
CA ILE A 5 -13.33 3.56 -1.41
C ILE A 5 -12.04 3.19 -2.16
N ALA A 6 -11.21 2.31 -1.59
CA ALA A 6 -10.00 1.84 -2.24
C ALA A 6 -10.28 1.02 -3.52
N LEU A 7 -11.29 0.15 -3.47
CA LEU A 7 -11.71 -0.62 -4.64
C LEU A 7 -12.29 0.27 -5.75
N GLU A 8 -13.07 1.28 -5.40
CA GLU A 8 -13.54 2.29 -6.35
C GLU A 8 -12.38 3.12 -6.92
N GLY A 9 -11.41 3.49 -6.09
CA GLY A 9 -10.19 4.18 -6.52
C GLY A 9 -9.39 3.34 -7.51
N LEU A 10 -9.24 2.04 -7.25
CA LEU A 10 -8.62 1.11 -8.19
C LEU A 10 -9.42 1.03 -9.50
N ALA A 11 -10.73 0.86 -9.42
CA ALA A 11 -11.59 0.82 -10.60
C ALA A 11 -11.49 2.10 -11.44
N ARG A 12 -11.48 3.28 -10.80
CA ARG A 12 -11.25 4.56 -11.50
C ARG A 12 -9.91 4.60 -12.23
N SER A 13 -8.85 4.13 -11.58
CA SER A 13 -7.52 4.08 -12.19
C SER A 13 -7.49 3.14 -13.40
N LEU A 14 -8.12 1.97 -13.28
CA LEU A 14 -8.17 0.97 -14.35
C LEU A 14 -9.05 1.41 -15.54
N LYS A 15 -10.04 2.28 -15.35
CA LYS A 15 -10.82 2.85 -16.46
C LYS A 15 -9.95 3.57 -17.50
N GLY A 16 -8.87 4.22 -17.06
CA GLY A 16 -7.93 4.92 -17.92
C GLY A 16 -6.89 4.02 -18.60
N PHE A 17 -6.97 2.70 -18.41
CA PHE A 17 -6.00 1.76 -18.96
C PHE A 17 -6.39 1.28 -20.36
N THR A 18 -5.35 1.09 -21.18
CA THR A 18 -5.45 0.30 -22.41
C THR A 18 -5.32 -1.20 -22.14
N LEU A 19 -4.69 -1.56 -21.01
CA LEU A 19 -4.56 -2.96 -20.55
C LEU A 19 -5.92 -3.48 -20.05
N THR A 20 -6.11 -4.77 -20.17
CA THR A 20 -7.39 -5.45 -19.96
C THR A 20 -7.29 -6.49 -18.87
N PRO A 21 -8.09 -6.38 -17.78
CA PRO A 21 -8.22 -7.47 -16.82
C PRO A 21 -8.70 -8.76 -17.49
N GLY A 22 -8.08 -9.88 -17.12
CA GLY A 22 -8.37 -11.19 -17.72
C GLY A 22 -7.59 -11.51 -18.99
N ALA A 23 -6.90 -10.52 -19.58
CA ALA A 23 -6.03 -10.73 -20.74
C ALA A 23 -4.58 -10.31 -20.44
N ASP A 24 -4.38 -9.13 -19.87
CA ASP A 24 -3.04 -8.59 -19.59
C ASP A 24 -2.63 -8.75 -18.12
N PHE A 25 -3.59 -8.75 -17.21
CA PHE A 25 -3.39 -8.92 -15.77
C PHE A 25 -4.67 -9.41 -15.08
N GLU A 26 -4.51 -9.93 -13.87
CA GLU A 26 -5.63 -10.33 -13.01
C GLU A 26 -5.74 -9.39 -11.81
N VAL A 27 -6.98 -9.14 -11.37
CA VAL A 27 -7.24 -8.40 -10.14
C VAL A 27 -7.85 -9.35 -9.12
N VAL A 28 -7.21 -9.47 -7.96
CA VAL A 28 -7.70 -10.32 -6.87
C VAL A 28 -8.08 -9.44 -5.68
N THR A 29 -9.33 -9.51 -5.29
CA THR A 29 -9.85 -8.87 -4.07
C THR A 29 -10.17 -9.98 -3.08
N LEU A 30 -9.42 -10.03 -1.98
CA LEU A 30 -9.61 -10.98 -0.90
C LEU A 30 -10.27 -10.30 0.30
N SER A 31 -11.40 -10.83 0.75
CA SER A 31 -11.92 -10.46 2.06
C SER A 31 -11.06 -11.09 3.15
N PHE A 32 -10.57 -10.27 4.08
CA PHE A 32 -9.84 -10.74 5.26
C PHE A 32 -10.74 -10.94 6.49
N SER A 33 -12.06 -10.80 6.33
CA SER A 33 -13.04 -11.12 7.37
C SER A 33 -13.56 -12.56 7.18
N PRO A 34 -13.32 -13.48 8.11
CA PRO A 34 -13.74 -14.89 7.97
C PRO A 34 -15.26 -15.08 8.08
N VAL A 35 -15.99 -14.04 8.49
CA VAL A 35 -17.47 -14.07 8.59
C VAL A 35 -18.15 -13.59 7.29
N GLU A 36 -17.41 -13.01 6.36
CA GLU A 36 -17.97 -12.61 5.05
C GLU A 36 -18.19 -13.85 4.16
N LYS A 37 -19.40 -13.94 3.64
CA LYS A 37 -19.83 -15.07 2.81
C LYS A 37 -19.61 -14.81 1.31
N PRO A 38 -19.50 -15.87 0.48
CA PRO A 38 -19.35 -15.73 -0.97
C PRO A 38 -20.46 -14.92 -1.64
N SER A 39 -21.68 -14.89 -1.08
CA SER A 39 -22.79 -14.06 -1.59
C SER A 39 -22.43 -12.57 -1.55
N LEU A 40 -21.89 -12.10 -0.41
CA LEU A 40 -21.49 -10.71 -0.26
C LEU A 40 -20.33 -10.32 -1.21
N ALA A 41 -19.38 -11.23 -1.40
CA ALA A 41 -18.29 -11.03 -2.36
C ALA A 41 -18.81 -10.90 -3.80
N ARG A 42 -19.81 -11.72 -4.16
CA ARG A 42 -20.48 -11.68 -5.47
C ARG A 42 -21.21 -10.36 -5.69
N ASP A 43 -21.97 -9.89 -4.71
CA ASP A 43 -22.69 -8.61 -4.80
C ASP A 43 -21.71 -7.45 -4.93
N LYS A 44 -20.63 -7.47 -4.17
CA LYS A 44 -19.55 -6.46 -4.28
C LYS A 44 -18.89 -6.50 -5.66
N LYS A 45 -18.61 -7.69 -6.20
CA LYS A 45 -18.09 -7.85 -7.57
C LYS A 45 -19.03 -7.21 -8.59
N THR A 46 -20.30 -7.57 -8.55
CA THR A 46 -21.31 -7.05 -9.51
C THR A 46 -21.33 -5.52 -9.51
N ASN A 47 -21.45 -4.91 -8.33
CA ASN A 47 -21.49 -3.46 -8.20
C ASN A 47 -20.19 -2.78 -8.68
N LEU A 48 -19.04 -3.38 -8.37
CA LEU A 48 -17.76 -2.79 -8.74
C LEU A 48 -17.44 -2.95 -10.24
N VAL A 49 -17.80 -4.07 -10.83
CA VAL A 49 -17.66 -4.31 -12.28
C VAL A 49 -18.59 -3.36 -13.06
N GLU A 50 -19.80 -3.12 -12.57
CA GLU A 50 -20.69 -2.10 -13.15
C GLU A 50 -20.09 -0.69 -13.04
N PHE A 51 -19.57 -0.34 -11.86
CA PHE A 51 -18.83 0.92 -11.65
C PHE A 51 -17.61 1.03 -12.56
N TYR A 52 -16.85 -0.06 -12.76
CA TYR A 52 -15.70 -0.11 -13.67
C TYR A 52 -16.10 0.19 -15.13
N GLY A 53 -17.27 -0.25 -15.57
CA GLY A 53 -17.88 0.09 -16.86
C GLY A 53 -17.41 -0.75 -18.05
N ARG A 54 -16.39 -1.63 -17.88
CA ARG A 54 -15.95 -2.64 -18.87
C ARG A 54 -16.36 -4.01 -18.35
N LYS A 55 -17.65 -4.34 -18.55
CA LYS A 55 -18.31 -5.47 -17.87
C LYS A 55 -17.68 -6.83 -18.19
N ALA A 56 -17.45 -7.11 -19.47
CA ALA A 56 -16.91 -8.40 -19.88
C ALA A 56 -15.52 -8.65 -19.30
N GLU A 57 -14.66 -7.66 -19.37
CA GLU A 57 -13.30 -7.70 -18.85
C GLU A 57 -13.26 -7.77 -17.31
N GLY A 58 -14.12 -6.98 -16.66
CA GLY A 58 -14.24 -7.01 -15.21
C GLY A 58 -14.77 -8.34 -14.69
N GLU A 59 -15.73 -8.96 -15.39
CA GLU A 59 -16.22 -10.30 -15.03
C GLU A 59 -15.15 -11.38 -15.24
N ALA A 60 -14.37 -11.30 -16.30
CA ALA A 60 -13.30 -12.26 -16.59
C ALA A 60 -12.10 -12.12 -15.66
N GLY A 61 -11.59 -10.91 -15.46
CA GLY A 61 -10.29 -10.68 -14.82
C GLY A 61 -10.33 -10.07 -13.43
N TRP A 62 -11.51 -9.90 -12.79
CA TRP A 62 -11.58 -9.41 -11.42
C TRP A 62 -12.22 -10.44 -10.48
N HIS A 63 -11.39 -11.04 -9.65
CA HIS A 63 -11.77 -12.12 -8.74
C HIS A 63 -12.04 -11.60 -7.34
N PHE A 64 -13.20 -11.96 -6.77
CA PHE A 64 -13.58 -11.64 -5.41
C PHE A 64 -13.61 -12.91 -4.58
N LEU A 65 -12.75 -13.00 -3.59
CA LEU A 65 -12.51 -14.20 -2.81
C LEU A 65 -12.89 -13.97 -1.35
N THR A 66 -13.44 -15.00 -0.76
CA THR A 66 -13.61 -15.18 0.70
C THR A 66 -12.92 -16.46 1.11
N GLY A 67 -12.65 -16.64 2.39
CA GLY A 67 -12.01 -17.84 2.87
C GLY A 67 -12.15 -18.02 4.36
N ASP A 68 -11.67 -19.17 4.86
CA ASP A 68 -11.56 -19.44 6.29
C ASP A 68 -10.37 -18.64 6.87
N GLU A 69 -10.43 -18.38 8.17
CA GLU A 69 -9.41 -17.59 8.87
C GLU A 69 -7.97 -18.07 8.61
N SER A 70 -7.77 -19.39 8.58
CA SER A 70 -6.45 -19.98 8.32
C SER A 70 -5.92 -19.67 6.92
N GLN A 71 -6.77 -19.70 5.90
CA GLN A 71 -6.42 -19.39 4.51
C GLN A 71 -6.17 -17.90 4.34
N ILE A 72 -7.06 -17.06 4.91
CA ILE A 72 -6.91 -15.60 4.91
C ILE A 72 -5.59 -15.21 5.55
N ARG A 73 -5.28 -15.78 6.73
CA ARG A 73 -4.03 -15.49 7.45
C ARG A 73 -2.79 -15.83 6.62
N ARG A 74 -2.76 -16.99 5.97
CA ARG A 74 -1.64 -17.37 5.09
C ARG A 74 -1.40 -16.37 3.98
N VAL A 75 -2.45 -15.90 3.31
CA VAL A 75 -2.31 -14.92 2.21
C VAL A 75 -1.91 -13.55 2.76
N THR A 76 -2.53 -13.09 3.83
CA THR A 76 -2.23 -11.76 4.41
C THR A 76 -0.83 -11.70 5.00
N GLU A 77 -0.35 -12.77 5.64
CA GLU A 77 1.02 -12.88 6.13
C GLU A 77 2.04 -12.89 4.97
N ALA A 78 1.78 -13.66 3.92
CA ALA A 78 2.62 -13.69 2.72
C ALA A 78 2.67 -12.31 2.02
N ALA A 79 1.54 -11.59 2.01
CA ALA A 79 1.46 -10.23 1.48
C ALA A 79 1.99 -9.16 2.45
N GLY A 80 2.44 -9.51 3.65
CA GLY A 80 2.85 -8.53 4.67
C GLY A 80 1.70 -7.62 5.15
N PHE A 81 0.45 -8.00 4.87
CA PHE A 81 -0.74 -7.23 5.22
C PHE A 81 -1.14 -7.51 6.67
N LYS A 82 -1.05 -6.48 7.51
CA LYS A 82 -1.39 -6.56 8.93
C LYS A 82 -2.75 -5.93 9.19
N TYR A 83 -3.61 -6.64 9.90
CA TYR A 83 -4.92 -6.16 10.33
C TYR A 83 -5.24 -6.67 11.73
N ARG A 84 -6.11 -5.98 12.44
CA ARG A 84 -6.64 -6.43 13.74
C ARG A 84 -8.06 -5.94 13.93
N TRP A 85 -8.84 -6.68 14.68
CA TRP A 85 -10.15 -6.25 15.11
C TRP A 85 -10.05 -5.14 16.17
N ASP A 86 -10.80 -4.06 15.98
CA ASP A 86 -10.95 -2.97 16.96
C ASP A 86 -12.30 -3.14 17.65
N GLU A 87 -12.27 -3.49 18.94
CA GLU A 87 -13.47 -3.72 19.75
C GLU A 87 -14.28 -2.46 19.98
N LEU A 88 -13.65 -1.29 20.03
CA LEU A 88 -14.32 -0.02 20.27
C LEU A 88 -15.08 0.44 19.03
N GLN A 89 -14.46 0.34 17.88
CA GLN A 89 -15.02 0.77 16.60
C GLN A 89 -15.82 -0.33 15.89
N LYS A 90 -15.80 -1.56 16.42
CA LYS A 90 -16.43 -2.74 15.80
C LYS A 90 -16.07 -2.93 14.32
N GLN A 91 -14.79 -2.70 14.00
CA GLN A 91 -14.26 -2.82 12.63
C GLN A 91 -12.80 -3.26 12.65
N TYR A 92 -12.31 -3.69 11.50
CA TYR A 92 -10.90 -4.01 11.34
C TYR A 92 -10.07 -2.74 11.12
N ALA A 93 -9.01 -2.58 11.91
CA ALA A 93 -7.97 -1.59 11.68
C ALA A 93 -6.89 -2.19 10.78
N HIS A 94 -6.65 -1.58 9.62
CA HIS A 94 -5.68 -2.03 8.64
C HIS A 94 -5.17 -0.88 7.76
N ALA A 95 -4.00 -1.06 7.14
CA ALA A 95 -3.54 -0.17 6.08
C ALA A 95 -4.38 -0.39 4.81
N THR A 96 -4.53 0.66 4.01
CA THR A 96 -5.26 0.60 2.74
C THR A 96 -4.29 0.69 1.57
N GLY A 97 -4.46 -0.17 0.57
CA GLY A 97 -3.60 -0.18 -0.62
C GLY A 97 -3.82 -1.40 -1.50
N VAL A 98 -3.09 -1.45 -2.60
CA VAL A 98 -3.00 -2.60 -3.50
C VAL A 98 -1.56 -3.11 -3.55
N VAL A 99 -1.42 -4.41 -3.81
CA VAL A 99 -0.15 -5.11 -3.95
C VAL A 99 -0.04 -5.59 -5.38
N LEU A 100 1.03 -5.25 -6.07
CA LEU A 100 1.36 -5.84 -7.35
C LEU A 100 2.24 -7.06 -7.16
N VAL A 101 1.90 -8.11 -7.87
CA VAL A 101 2.55 -9.42 -7.81
C VAL A 101 2.99 -9.81 -9.21
N THR A 102 4.17 -10.40 -9.34
CA THR A 102 4.66 -10.94 -10.61
C THR A 102 3.89 -12.21 -10.99
N PRO A 103 4.00 -12.70 -12.25
CA PRO A 103 3.39 -13.96 -12.65
C PRO A 103 3.83 -15.17 -11.79
N GLU A 104 5.03 -15.13 -11.22
CA GLU A 104 5.59 -16.16 -10.34
C GLU A 104 5.11 -16.04 -8.89
N GLY A 105 4.25 -15.06 -8.57
CA GLY A 105 3.72 -14.87 -7.23
C GLY A 105 4.62 -14.07 -6.29
N VAL A 106 5.65 -13.37 -6.81
CA VAL A 106 6.54 -12.53 -6.02
C VAL A 106 5.96 -11.12 -5.92
N ILE A 107 6.00 -10.53 -4.73
CA ILE A 107 5.54 -9.15 -4.53
C ILE A 107 6.50 -8.19 -5.24
N SER A 108 5.97 -7.45 -6.21
CA SER A 108 6.72 -6.45 -6.97
C SER A 108 6.67 -5.08 -6.29
N ARG A 109 5.46 -4.59 -5.95
CA ARG A 109 5.29 -3.24 -5.41
C ARG A 109 4.00 -3.12 -4.58
N TYR A 110 4.02 -2.18 -3.62
CA TYR A 110 2.83 -1.73 -2.89
C TYR A 110 2.44 -0.32 -3.31
N PHE A 111 1.14 -0.10 -3.47
CA PHE A 111 0.54 1.23 -3.61
C PHE A 111 -0.37 1.48 -2.42
N PHE A 112 -0.03 2.45 -1.59
CA PHE A 112 -0.79 2.78 -0.39
C PHE A 112 -1.83 3.88 -0.67
N GLY A 113 -2.89 3.87 0.13
CA GLY A 113 -3.97 4.85 0.03
C GLY A 113 -5.19 4.33 -0.72
N VAL A 114 -6.06 5.25 -1.11
CA VAL A 114 -7.36 4.96 -1.74
C VAL A 114 -7.46 5.47 -3.18
N GLU A 115 -6.45 6.19 -3.64
CA GLU A 115 -6.33 6.71 -5.01
C GLU A 115 -4.99 6.28 -5.60
N TYR A 116 -5.01 5.84 -6.84
CA TYR A 116 -3.85 5.29 -7.52
C TYR A 116 -3.66 6.02 -8.85
N ALA A 117 -2.51 6.66 -9.04
CA ALA A 117 -2.21 7.35 -10.30
C ALA A 117 -2.15 6.33 -11.46
N PRO A 118 -2.96 6.47 -12.51
CA PRO A 118 -3.04 5.47 -13.59
C PRO A 118 -1.68 5.19 -14.25
N LYS A 119 -0.85 6.22 -14.42
CA LYS A 119 0.49 6.08 -15.02
C LYS A 119 1.42 5.22 -14.16
N GLU A 120 1.41 5.44 -12.85
CA GLU A 120 2.27 4.70 -11.91
C GLU A 120 1.82 3.25 -11.77
N LEU A 121 0.50 3.02 -11.69
CA LEU A 121 -0.05 1.69 -11.60
C LEU A 121 0.24 0.89 -12.89
N ARG A 122 0.13 1.51 -14.07
CA ARG A 122 0.49 0.90 -15.35
C ARG A 122 1.98 0.58 -15.43
N LEU A 123 2.85 1.49 -15.01
CA LEU A 123 4.29 1.26 -14.97
C LEU A 123 4.62 0.09 -14.04
N GLY A 124 4.01 0.08 -12.84
CA GLY A 124 4.20 -1.02 -11.88
C GLY A 124 3.75 -2.37 -12.42
N LEU A 125 2.62 -2.44 -13.15
CA LEU A 125 2.17 -3.66 -13.82
C LEU A 125 3.17 -4.12 -14.90
N SER A 126 3.67 -3.19 -15.70
CA SER A 126 4.70 -3.51 -16.71
C SER A 126 5.99 -4.03 -16.07
N GLU A 127 6.45 -3.42 -14.99
CA GLU A 127 7.63 -3.88 -14.25
C GLU A 127 7.39 -5.26 -13.61
N ALA A 128 6.21 -5.48 -13.03
CA ALA A 128 5.83 -6.76 -12.44
C ALA A 128 5.76 -7.88 -13.48
N SER A 129 5.25 -7.60 -14.70
CA SER A 129 5.19 -8.57 -15.80
C SER A 129 6.57 -9.01 -16.30
N GLU A 130 7.59 -8.16 -16.12
CA GLU A 130 8.99 -8.47 -16.43
C GLU A 130 9.73 -9.13 -15.25
N GLY A 131 9.02 -9.49 -14.18
CA GLY A 131 9.59 -10.06 -12.96
C GLY A 131 10.40 -9.07 -12.11
N LYS A 132 10.29 -7.77 -12.38
CA LYS A 132 10.99 -6.73 -11.60
C LYS A 132 10.36 -6.58 -10.22
N VAL A 133 11.17 -6.78 -9.21
CA VAL A 133 10.81 -6.53 -7.81
C VAL A 133 11.31 -5.15 -7.41
N GLY A 134 10.45 -4.36 -6.77
CA GLY A 134 10.74 -2.97 -6.41
C GLY A 134 12.08 -2.80 -5.71
N GLY A 135 12.84 -1.79 -6.13
CA GLY A 135 14.19 -1.54 -5.66
C GLY A 135 14.28 -1.20 -4.17
N VAL A 136 15.50 -1.13 -3.66
CA VAL A 136 15.87 -0.85 -2.25
C VAL A 136 15.16 0.38 -1.67
N THR A 137 14.81 1.36 -2.48
CA THR A 137 14.02 2.54 -2.09
C THR A 137 12.61 2.19 -1.60
N ALA A 138 11.95 1.19 -2.19
CA ALA A 138 10.63 0.73 -1.73
C ALA A 138 10.75 -0.01 -0.39
N GLN A 139 11.80 -0.79 -0.19
CA GLN A 139 12.08 -1.45 1.10
C GLN A 139 12.42 -0.45 2.20
N LEU A 140 13.19 0.59 1.90
CA LEU A 140 13.50 1.68 2.84
C LEU A 140 12.24 2.46 3.23
N LEU A 141 11.36 2.76 2.27
CA LEU A 141 10.06 3.38 2.53
C LEU A 141 9.17 2.50 3.43
N LEU A 142 9.16 1.18 3.21
CA LEU A 142 8.41 0.24 4.05
C LEU A 142 8.95 0.19 5.49
N LEU A 143 10.26 0.34 5.70
CA LEU A 143 10.86 0.45 7.03
C LEU A 143 10.48 1.76 7.73
N CYS A 144 10.34 2.87 6.99
CA CYS A 144 9.92 4.17 7.52
C CYS A 144 8.41 4.24 7.78
N PHE A 145 7.58 3.51 7.02
CA PHE A 145 6.12 3.50 7.12
C PHE A 145 5.56 2.40 8.03
N GLN A 146 6.29 1.95 9.03
CA GLN A 146 5.70 1.15 10.11
C GLN A 146 4.81 2.05 10.99
N TYR A 147 3.70 2.52 10.40
CA TYR A 147 2.61 3.10 11.17
C TYR A 147 2.01 2.01 12.06
N ASN A 148 2.03 2.23 13.36
CA ASN A 148 1.34 1.35 14.29
C ASN A 148 -0.09 1.86 14.48
N PRO A 149 -1.10 1.25 13.82
CA PRO A 149 -2.49 1.71 13.92
C PRO A 149 -3.06 1.56 15.35
N ALA A 150 -2.39 0.75 16.19
CA ALA A 150 -2.79 0.52 17.57
C ALA A 150 -2.59 1.73 18.48
N LEU A 151 -1.62 2.56 18.16
CA LEU A 151 -1.23 3.68 19.02
C LEU A 151 -1.45 5.04 18.35
N GLY A 152 -1.89 5.08 17.07
CA GLY A 152 -2.01 6.34 16.31
C GLY A 152 -0.69 7.10 16.18
N LYS A 153 0.45 6.41 16.39
CA LYS A 153 1.78 7.03 16.45
C LYS A 153 2.76 6.30 15.53
N TYR A 154 3.69 7.05 14.99
CA TYR A 154 4.86 6.47 14.33
C TYR A 154 5.64 5.61 15.33
N THR A 155 6.18 4.47 14.88
CA THR A 155 6.97 3.59 15.74
C THR A 155 8.09 4.35 16.46
N ALA A 156 8.41 3.91 17.68
CA ALA A 156 9.50 4.48 18.48
C ALA A 156 10.81 4.60 17.67
N THR A 157 11.05 3.69 16.75
CA THR A 157 12.20 3.68 15.83
C THR A 157 12.20 4.89 14.89
N THR A 158 11.07 5.22 14.25
CA THR A 158 10.95 6.37 13.34
C THR A 158 11.13 7.69 14.10
N MET A 159 10.54 7.80 15.30
CA MET A 159 10.72 8.98 16.14
C MET A 159 12.15 9.12 16.64
N THR A 160 12.83 8.01 16.94
CA THR A 160 14.23 8.02 17.36
C THR A 160 15.15 8.46 16.22
N ILE A 161 14.96 7.93 15.01
CA ILE A 161 15.71 8.35 13.81
C ILE A 161 15.52 9.84 13.54
N LEU A 162 14.29 10.34 13.62
CA LEU A 162 13.98 11.74 13.40
C LEU A 162 14.63 12.66 14.44
N ARG A 163 14.63 12.22 15.71
CA ARG A 163 15.31 12.94 16.80
C ARG A 163 16.84 12.99 16.61
N ILE A 164 17.44 11.86 16.25
CA ILE A 164 18.89 11.78 16.00
C ILE A 164 19.26 12.66 14.79
N ALA A 165 18.53 12.56 13.68
CA ALA A 165 18.77 13.39 12.49
C ALA A 165 18.61 14.88 12.80
N GLY A 166 17.60 15.27 13.54
CA GLY A 166 17.39 16.64 14.00
C GLY A 166 18.51 17.15 14.89
N ALA A 167 18.95 16.35 15.84
CA ALA A 167 20.06 16.70 16.72
C ALA A 167 21.39 16.89 15.95
N LEU A 168 21.69 16.00 15.01
CA LEU A 168 22.89 16.10 14.15
C LEU A 168 22.84 17.37 13.28
N LEU A 169 21.68 17.72 12.76
CA LEU A 169 21.49 18.92 11.95
C LEU A 169 21.71 20.19 12.77
N VAL A 170 21.16 20.26 13.99
CA VAL A 170 21.35 21.40 14.90
C VAL A 170 22.81 21.52 15.32
N LEU A 171 23.47 20.41 15.68
CA LEU A 171 24.89 20.41 16.07
C LEU A 171 25.79 20.81 14.89
N GLY A 172 25.53 20.27 13.70
CA GLY A 172 26.28 20.62 12.48
C GLY A 172 26.14 22.10 12.11
N PHE A 173 24.92 22.63 12.16
CA PHE A 173 24.67 24.05 11.89
C PHE A 173 25.29 24.96 12.97
N GLY A 174 25.17 24.56 14.23
CA GLY A 174 25.80 25.28 15.34
C GLY A 174 27.35 25.32 15.24
N ALA A 175 27.98 24.20 14.90
CA ALA A 175 29.42 24.13 14.66
C ALA A 175 29.82 24.99 13.45
N PHE A 176 29.07 24.95 12.36
CA PHE A 176 29.28 25.78 11.18
C PHE A 176 29.25 27.28 11.51
N LEU A 177 28.23 27.74 12.23
CA LEU A 177 28.15 29.12 12.70
C LEU A 177 29.30 29.51 13.62
N ALA A 178 29.67 28.63 14.56
CA ALA A 178 30.78 28.87 15.47
C ALA A 178 32.12 29.04 14.72
N VAL A 179 32.35 28.24 13.67
CA VAL A 179 33.55 28.38 12.82
C VAL A 179 33.55 29.70 12.08
N ILE A 180 32.44 30.12 11.48
CA ILE A 180 32.32 31.41 10.77
C ILE A 180 32.60 32.57 11.72
N LEU A 181 31.92 32.62 12.87
CA LEU A 181 32.07 33.66 13.86
C LEU A 181 33.50 33.74 14.44
N ARG A 182 34.15 32.58 14.64
CA ARG A 182 35.58 32.55 15.06
C ARG A 182 36.52 33.07 13.96
N ARG A 183 36.22 32.78 12.69
CA ARG A 183 37.03 33.31 11.57
C ARG A 183 36.90 34.83 11.44
N GLU A 184 35.69 35.38 11.56
CA GLU A 184 35.46 36.83 11.53
C GLU A 184 36.14 37.54 12.70
N ARG A 185 36.13 36.96 13.92
CA ARG A 185 36.82 37.55 15.09
C ARG A 185 38.35 37.49 14.99
N ARG A 186 38.91 36.58 14.21
CA ARG A 186 40.37 36.49 13.99
C ARG A 186 40.89 37.36 12.86
N GLY A 187 39.99 37.85 11.98
CA GLY A 187 40.34 38.73 10.88
C GLY A 187 40.19 40.20 11.18
N ARG A 188 39.74 40.56 12.41
CA ARG A 188 39.79 41.92 12.97
C ARG A 188 40.92 42.04 13.98
#